data_cdbfe0d466bcf8832f1e2b8d8b1e8892
#
_entry.id   cdbfe0d466bcf8832f1e2b8d8b1e8892
#
_cell.length_a   1.000
_cell.length_b   1.000
_cell.length_c   1.000
_cell.angle_alpha   90.00
_cell.angle_beta   90.00
_cell.angle_gamma   90.00
#
_symmetry.space_group_name_H-M   'P 1'
#
loop_
_entity.id
_entity.type
_entity.pdbx_description
1 polymer ?
#
loop_
_entity_poly.entity_id
_entity_poly.type
_entity_poly.pdbx_seq_one_letter_code
_entity_poly.pdbx_strand_id
1 'polypeptide(L)'
;MVVSDELRFADILSKSVDLQNSDRHKVWAQEIVSLLQSFTDSDPEEGTMIQYYLGSVLYAAGNYQGLAIKAKEYVSADALDGLYNVFKRDYYKVPASPDKYFMQSQKKVYEHFDDSDFGYSGPTSMGKSFIMQMFMKERIKSGEQGNFCILVPSKALINEVMHNVSAFTKRADLPEIVSSPTSPY
;
A
#
# COMPACT_ATOMS: atom_id res chain seq x y z
N MET A 1 -4.61 -35.41 8.77
CA MET A 1 -4.45 -33.96 8.94
C MET A 1 -3.07 -33.49 8.48
N VAL A 2 -1.98 -34.17 8.87
CA VAL A 2 -0.59 -33.81 8.50
C VAL A 2 -0.32 -33.78 7.00
N VAL A 3 -0.85 -34.72 6.22
CA VAL A 3 -0.63 -34.80 4.76
C VAL A 3 -1.20 -33.58 4.00
N SER A 4 -2.23 -32.90 4.53
CA SER A 4 -2.81 -31.72 3.88
C SER A 4 -1.93 -30.48 4.04
N ASP A 5 -1.15 -30.38 5.12
CA ASP A 5 -0.34 -29.22 5.44
C ASP A 5 1.01 -29.27 4.69
N GLU A 6 1.60 -30.44 4.55
CA GLU A 6 2.81 -30.63 3.72
C GLU A 6 2.53 -30.37 2.22
N LEU A 7 1.38 -30.80 1.72
CA LEU A 7 0.96 -30.52 0.34
C LEU A 7 0.71 -29.03 0.12
N ARG A 8 0.12 -28.34 1.11
CA ARG A 8 -0.07 -26.87 1.06
C ARG A 8 1.27 -26.13 1.06
N PHE A 9 2.22 -26.57 1.88
CA PHE A 9 3.56 -25.96 1.94
C PHE A 9 4.33 -26.15 0.63
N ALA A 10 4.27 -27.35 0.03
CA ALA A 10 4.85 -27.63 -1.28
C ALA A 10 4.22 -26.78 -2.40
N ASP A 11 2.91 -26.55 -2.36
CA ASP A 11 2.21 -25.66 -3.30
C ASP A 11 2.65 -24.21 -3.14
N ILE A 12 2.80 -23.74 -1.91
CA ILE A 12 3.33 -22.40 -1.60
C ILE A 12 4.75 -22.23 -2.14
N LEU A 13 5.64 -23.19 -1.91
CA LEU A 13 7.02 -23.16 -2.40
C LEU A 13 7.07 -23.13 -3.93
N SER A 14 6.29 -23.97 -4.59
CA SER A 14 6.19 -24.00 -6.06
C SER A 14 5.73 -22.64 -6.61
N LYS A 15 4.68 -22.07 -6.03
CA LYS A 15 4.14 -20.76 -6.44
C LYS A 15 5.10 -19.61 -6.20
N SER A 16 5.93 -19.68 -5.14
CA SER A 16 6.90 -18.62 -4.86
C SER A 16 8.07 -18.59 -5.84
N VAL A 17 8.45 -19.73 -6.40
CA VAL A 17 9.44 -19.78 -7.49
C VAL A 17 8.88 -19.11 -8.74
N ASP A 18 7.61 -19.33 -9.05
CA ASP A 18 6.92 -18.71 -10.18
C ASP A 18 6.79 -17.18 -10.02
N LEU A 19 6.71 -16.67 -8.79
CA LEU A 19 6.67 -15.23 -8.52
C LEU A 19 7.86 -14.46 -9.08
N GLN A 20 9.03 -15.07 -9.14
CA GLN A 20 10.24 -14.44 -9.67
C GLN A 20 10.24 -14.40 -11.22
N ASN A 21 9.46 -15.25 -11.85
CA ASN A 21 9.55 -15.52 -13.30
C ASN A 21 8.29 -15.17 -14.10
N SER A 22 7.20 -14.69 -13.49
CA SER A 22 5.91 -14.53 -14.14
C SER A 22 5.29 -13.15 -13.99
N ASP A 23 4.65 -12.64 -15.06
CA ASP A 23 3.83 -11.41 -15.03
C ASP A 23 2.59 -11.51 -14.12
N ARG A 24 2.26 -12.71 -13.66
CA ARG A 24 1.13 -13.00 -12.76
C ARG A 24 1.50 -12.94 -11.27
N HIS A 25 2.71 -12.51 -10.94
CA HIS A 25 3.23 -12.49 -9.56
C HIS A 25 2.30 -11.82 -8.53
N LYS A 26 1.49 -10.86 -8.92
CA LYS A 26 0.58 -10.16 -7.98
C LYS A 26 -0.59 -11.03 -7.51
N VAL A 27 -1.14 -11.86 -8.41
CA VAL A 27 -2.25 -12.77 -8.08
C VAL A 27 -1.75 -13.88 -7.17
N TRP A 28 -0.62 -14.49 -7.53
CA TRP A 28 0.02 -15.55 -6.75
C TRP A 28 0.47 -15.06 -5.37
N ALA A 29 0.99 -13.82 -5.27
CA ALA A 29 1.37 -13.23 -4.00
C ALA A 29 0.20 -13.11 -3.02
N GLN A 30 -0.99 -12.75 -3.49
CA GLN A 30 -2.19 -12.67 -2.64
C GLN A 30 -2.61 -14.04 -2.13
N GLU A 31 -2.59 -15.07 -2.98
CA GLU A 31 -2.89 -16.44 -2.56
C GLU A 31 -1.87 -16.97 -1.54
N ILE A 32 -0.58 -16.76 -1.78
CA ILE A 32 0.49 -17.15 -0.86
C ILE A 32 0.34 -16.44 0.50
N VAL A 33 0.09 -15.13 0.51
CA VAL A 33 -0.14 -14.38 1.75
C VAL A 33 -1.36 -14.92 2.50
N SER A 34 -2.45 -15.23 1.81
CA SER A 34 -3.65 -15.82 2.41
C SER A 34 -3.38 -17.19 3.01
N LEU A 35 -2.64 -18.05 2.32
CA LEU A 35 -2.26 -19.37 2.80
C LEU A 35 -1.35 -19.28 4.03
N LEU A 36 -0.33 -18.43 4.00
CA LEU A 36 0.61 -18.25 5.11
C LEU A 36 -0.08 -17.69 6.37
N GLN A 37 -1.09 -16.85 6.22
CA GLN A 37 -1.87 -16.36 7.35
C GLN A 37 -2.61 -17.48 8.11
N SER A 38 -2.98 -18.56 7.42
CA SER A 38 -3.64 -19.70 8.05
C SER A 38 -2.69 -20.60 8.89
N PHE A 39 -1.38 -20.46 8.72
CA PHE A 39 -0.37 -21.24 9.44
C PHE A 39 0.18 -20.55 10.69
N THR A 40 0.02 -19.23 10.85
CA THR A 40 0.67 -18.45 11.92
C THR A 40 0.15 -18.74 13.33
N ASP A 41 -0.88 -19.57 13.49
CA ASP A 41 -1.52 -19.80 14.80
C ASP A 41 -1.06 -21.06 15.53
N SER A 42 -0.13 -21.85 14.96
CA SER A 42 0.05 -23.24 15.44
C SER A 42 1.35 -23.53 16.22
N ASP A 43 2.50 -22.90 15.91
CA ASP A 43 3.79 -23.15 16.59
C ASP A 43 4.75 -21.95 16.49
N PRO A 44 5.44 -21.52 17.59
CA PRO A 44 6.33 -20.34 17.58
C PRO A 44 7.60 -20.53 16.72
N GLU A 45 8.17 -21.72 16.58
CA GLU A 45 9.35 -21.96 15.75
C GLU A 45 8.96 -22.01 14.26
N GLU A 46 7.90 -22.70 13.92
CA GLU A 46 7.29 -22.65 12.58
C GLU A 46 6.83 -21.25 12.24
N GLY A 47 6.27 -20.52 13.21
CA GLY A 47 5.85 -19.13 13.07
C GLY A 47 6.95 -18.19 12.60
N THR A 48 8.18 -18.36 13.10
CA THR A 48 9.32 -17.53 12.69
C THR A 48 9.74 -17.82 11.25
N MET A 49 9.80 -19.09 10.86
CA MET A 49 10.14 -19.48 9.49
C MET A 49 9.06 -19.06 8.48
N ILE A 50 7.80 -19.20 8.86
CA ILE A 50 6.67 -18.74 8.06
C ILE A 50 6.67 -17.20 7.89
N GLN A 51 6.98 -16.46 8.95
CA GLN A 51 7.11 -15.00 8.87
C GLN A 51 8.25 -14.55 7.96
N TYR A 52 9.40 -15.23 8.03
CA TYR A 52 10.51 -14.98 7.11
C TYR A 52 10.11 -15.23 5.66
N TYR A 53 9.43 -16.34 5.41
CA TYR A 53 8.94 -16.70 4.09
C TYR A 53 7.89 -15.72 3.57
N LEU A 54 6.95 -15.33 4.42
CA LEU A 54 5.97 -14.28 4.13
C LEU A 54 6.66 -12.96 3.78
N GLY A 55 7.68 -12.59 4.52
CA GLY A 55 8.49 -11.41 4.25
C GLY A 55 9.14 -11.46 2.87
N SER A 56 9.74 -12.58 2.50
CA SER A 56 10.35 -12.82 1.19
C SER A 56 9.33 -12.67 0.05
N VAL A 57 8.15 -13.27 0.21
CA VAL A 57 7.06 -13.17 -0.78
C VAL A 57 6.53 -11.75 -0.94
N LEU A 58 6.28 -11.05 0.18
CA LEU A 58 5.81 -9.66 0.16
C LEU A 58 6.84 -8.73 -0.47
N TYR A 59 8.13 -8.97 -0.20
CA TYR A 59 9.22 -8.23 -0.81
C TYR A 59 9.28 -8.47 -2.33
N ALA A 60 9.29 -9.73 -2.77
CA ALA A 60 9.29 -10.08 -4.19
C ALA A 60 8.09 -9.51 -4.94
N ALA A 61 6.92 -9.46 -4.30
CA ALA A 61 5.71 -8.86 -4.84
C ALA A 61 5.70 -7.31 -4.82
N GLY A 62 6.70 -6.67 -4.21
CA GLY A 62 6.73 -5.21 -4.03
C GLY A 62 5.63 -4.67 -3.11
N ASN A 63 5.10 -5.52 -2.23
CA ASN A 63 4.09 -5.13 -1.24
C ASN A 63 4.74 -4.64 0.06
N TYR A 64 5.36 -3.47 0.00
CA TYR A 64 6.07 -2.88 1.14
C TYR A 64 5.15 -2.52 2.31
N GLN A 65 3.88 -2.21 2.05
CA GLN A 65 2.88 -1.98 3.09
C GLN A 65 2.59 -3.28 3.86
N GLY A 66 2.38 -4.38 3.15
CA GLY A 66 2.20 -5.70 3.75
C GLY A 66 3.43 -6.13 4.53
N LEU A 67 4.61 -5.90 3.98
CA LEU A 67 5.90 -6.18 4.64
C LEU A 67 6.03 -5.42 5.97
N ALA A 68 5.68 -4.13 5.99
CA ALA A 68 5.75 -3.31 7.20
C ALA A 68 4.77 -3.73 8.30
N ILE A 69 3.63 -4.33 7.92
CA ILE A 69 2.59 -4.75 8.87
C ILE A 69 2.80 -6.19 9.36
N LYS A 70 3.12 -7.11 8.44
CA LYS A 70 3.08 -8.56 8.70
C LYS A 70 4.46 -9.20 8.89
N ALA A 71 5.50 -8.62 8.33
CA ALA A 71 6.86 -9.16 8.40
C ALA A 71 7.88 -8.02 8.66
N LYS A 72 7.62 -7.24 9.68
CA LYS A 72 8.37 -6.02 10.01
C LYS A 72 9.86 -6.27 10.23
N GLU A 73 10.21 -7.43 10.77
CA GLU A 73 11.58 -7.83 11.08
C GLU A 73 12.27 -8.62 9.96
N TYR A 74 11.58 -8.75 8.82
CA TYR A 74 12.16 -9.43 7.68
C TYR A 74 13.42 -8.72 7.18
N VAL A 75 14.53 -9.47 7.14
CA VAL A 75 15.81 -9.06 6.57
C VAL A 75 16.18 -10.10 5.52
N SER A 76 16.57 -9.66 4.33
CA SER A 76 17.06 -10.58 3.30
C SER A 76 18.33 -11.27 3.76
N ALA A 77 18.48 -12.56 3.42
CA ALA A 77 19.69 -13.33 3.72
C ALA A 77 20.90 -12.85 2.90
N ASP A 78 20.68 -12.26 1.73
CA ASP A 78 21.72 -11.64 0.91
C ASP A 78 21.92 -10.16 1.29
N ALA A 79 23.17 -9.77 1.53
CA ALA A 79 23.50 -8.41 1.96
C ALA A 79 23.21 -7.34 0.88
N LEU A 80 23.40 -7.66 -0.40
CA LEU A 80 23.10 -6.76 -1.50
C LEU A 80 21.58 -6.59 -1.68
N ASP A 81 20.86 -7.70 -1.62
CA ASP A 81 19.39 -7.67 -1.62
C ASP A 81 18.85 -6.94 -0.40
N GLY A 82 19.47 -7.09 0.76
CA GLY A 82 19.13 -6.35 1.97
C GLY A 82 19.29 -4.84 1.79
N LEU A 83 20.42 -4.40 1.24
CA LEU A 83 20.67 -2.99 0.95
C LEU A 83 19.67 -2.45 -0.09
N TYR A 84 19.46 -3.18 -1.18
CA TYR A 84 18.49 -2.81 -2.21
C TYR A 84 17.06 -2.73 -1.67
N ASN A 85 16.70 -3.60 -0.73
CA ASN A 85 15.42 -3.56 -0.02
C ASN A 85 15.24 -2.26 0.78
N VAL A 86 16.28 -1.83 1.50
CA VAL A 86 16.25 -0.56 2.25
C VAL A 86 15.98 0.61 1.30
N PHE A 87 16.70 0.70 0.19
CA PHE A 87 16.49 1.76 -0.82
C PHE A 87 15.08 1.72 -1.41
N LYS A 88 14.61 0.55 -1.80
CA LYS A 88 13.25 0.39 -2.33
C LYS A 88 12.18 0.79 -1.32
N ARG A 89 12.30 0.36 -0.08
CA ARG A 89 11.36 0.73 0.98
C ARG A 89 11.32 2.24 1.17
N ASP A 90 12.48 2.90 1.18
CA ASP A 90 12.54 4.35 1.30
C ASP A 90 11.92 5.06 0.09
N TYR A 91 12.20 4.59 -1.12
CA TYR A 91 11.61 5.12 -2.35
C TYR A 91 10.08 5.03 -2.40
N TYR A 92 9.49 3.92 -1.91
CA TYR A 92 8.04 3.72 -1.90
C TYR A 92 7.35 4.30 -0.67
N LYS A 93 8.08 4.84 0.28
CA LYS A 93 7.53 5.47 1.48
C LYS A 93 6.67 6.66 1.12
N VAL A 94 5.56 6.83 1.85
CA VAL A 94 4.66 7.97 1.66
C VAL A 94 5.22 9.18 2.43
N PRO A 95 5.58 10.29 1.78
CA PRO A 95 6.22 11.43 2.45
C PRO A 95 5.41 11.98 3.62
N ALA A 96 4.10 12.11 3.44
CA ALA A 96 3.20 12.64 4.46
C ALA A 96 2.82 11.65 5.58
N SER A 97 3.19 10.36 5.44
CA SER A 97 2.84 9.28 6.35
C SER A 97 3.93 8.21 6.35
N PRO A 98 4.99 8.39 7.18
CA PRO A 98 6.18 7.53 7.17
C PRO A 98 5.94 6.04 7.48
N ASP A 99 4.78 5.72 8.04
CA ASP A 99 4.28 4.38 8.35
C ASP A 99 3.58 3.71 7.16
N LYS A 100 3.40 4.44 6.04
CA LYS A 100 2.72 3.95 4.85
C LYS A 100 3.64 3.87 3.66
N TYR A 101 3.32 2.93 2.77
CA TYR A 101 4.08 2.69 1.54
C TYR A 101 3.14 2.68 0.34
N PHE A 102 3.59 3.28 -0.75
CA PHE A 102 2.92 3.18 -2.05
C PHE A 102 3.16 1.81 -2.69
N MET A 103 2.18 1.32 -3.42
CA MET A 103 2.40 0.33 -4.46
C MET A 103 3.10 0.98 -5.65
N GLN A 104 3.77 0.19 -6.49
CA GLN A 104 4.49 0.70 -7.66
C GLN A 104 3.61 1.58 -8.57
N SER A 105 2.39 1.15 -8.85
CA SER A 105 1.43 1.93 -9.65
C SER A 105 0.99 3.22 -8.97
N GLN A 106 0.82 3.21 -7.65
CA GLN A 106 0.47 4.38 -6.86
C GLN A 106 1.61 5.39 -6.85
N LYS A 107 2.86 4.94 -6.66
CA LYS A 107 4.04 5.81 -6.69
C LYS A 107 4.19 6.53 -8.02
N LYS A 108 4.03 5.80 -9.14
CA LYS A 108 4.06 6.39 -10.48
C LYS A 108 3.02 7.51 -10.65
N VAL A 109 1.78 7.27 -10.21
CA VAL A 109 0.74 8.30 -10.27
C VAL A 109 1.08 9.49 -9.37
N TYR A 110 1.59 9.20 -8.17
CA TYR A 110 1.95 10.24 -7.20
C TYR A 110 3.01 11.20 -7.74
N GLU A 111 3.99 10.70 -8.47
CA GLU A 111 5.06 11.51 -9.07
C GLU A 111 4.58 12.48 -10.17
N HIS A 112 3.39 12.26 -10.72
CA HIS A 112 2.77 13.14 -11.72
C HIS A 112 1.86 14.22 -11.14
N PHE A 113 1.61 14.25 -9.82
CA PHE A 113 0.76 15.27 -9.22
C PHE A 113 1.35 16.69 -9.30
N ASP A 114 2.64 16.83 -9.58
CA ASP A 114 3.30 18.12 -9.82
C ASP A 114 3.24 18.57 -11.29
N ASP A 115 2.76 17.74 -12.19
CA ASP A 115 2.51 18.11 -13.57
C ASP A 115 1.32 19.08 -13.64
N SER A 116 1.30 19.97 -14.66
CA SER A 116 0.25 20.96 -14.81
C SER A 116 -1.13 20.33 -14.99
N ASP A 117 -1.21 19.31 -15.84
CA ASP A 117 -2.44 18.58 -16.15
C ASP A 117 -2.11 17.12 -16.44
N PHE A 118 -2.75 16.19 -15.74
CA PHE A 118 -2.65 14.77 -16.07
C PHE A 118 -3.93 14.02 -15.71
N GLY A 119 -4.14 12.91 -16.37
CA GLY A 119 -5.25 12.01 -16.09
C GLY A 119 -4.75 10.59 -15.81
N TYR A 120 -5.35 9.91 -14.86
CA TYR A 120 -5.06 8.51 -14.61
C TYR A 120 -6.34 7.69 -14.40
N SER A 121 -6.29 6.46 -14.85
CA SER A 121 -7.38 5.50 -14.72
C SER A 121 -6.87 4.22 -14.07
N GLY A 122 -7.75 3.54 -13.39
CA GLY A 122 -7.42 2.28 -12.74
C GLY A 122 -8.61 1.67 -12.01
N PRO A 123 -8.54 0.39 -11.62
CA PRO A 123 -9.60 -0.28 -10.88
C PRO A 123 -9.89 0.41 -9.55
N THR A 124 -11.07 0.17 -8.98
CA THR A 124 -11.50 0.76 -7.70
C THR A 124 -10.55 0.43 -6.55
N SER A 125 -9.97 -0.77 -6.56
CA SER A 125 -9.01 -1.26 -5.55
C SER A 125 -7.60 -0.64 -5.64
N MET A 126 -7.32 0.16 -6.67
CA MET A 126 -5.99 0.80 -6.85
C MET A 126 -5.66 1.87 -5.80
N GLY A 127 -6.66 2.33 -5.04
CA GLY A 127 -6.45 3.37 -4.02
C GLY A 127 -6.29 4.78 -4.59
N LYS A 128 -7.04 5.12 -5.64
CA LYS A 128 -7.02 6.45 -6.27
C LYS A 128 -7.22 7.59 -5.26
N SER A 129 -8.22 7.48 -4.41
CA SER A 129 -8.52 8.46 -3.36
C SER A 129 -7.38 8.55 -2.32
N PHE A 130 -6.74 7.43 -2.01
CA PHE A 130 -5.59 7.40 -1.11
C PHE A 130 -4.41 8.21 -1.66
N ILE A 131 -4.06 8.06 -2.93
CA ILE A 131 -2.95 8.78 -3.56
C ILE A 131 -3.21 10.29 -3.50
N MET A 132 -4.40 10.73 -3.89
CA MET A 132 -4.82 12.13 -3.85
C MET A 132 -4.76 12.70 -2.42
N GLN A 133 -5.27 11.96 -1.44
CA GLN A 133 -5.24 12.38 -0.03
C GLN A 133 -3.81 12.50 0.50
N MET A 134 -2.90 11.61 0.13
CA MET A 134 -1.51 11.67 0.57
C MET A 134 -0.78 12.86 -0.05
N PHE A 135 -1.05 13.19 -1.31
CA PHE A 135 -0.55 14.40 -1.94
C PHE A 135 -1.03 15.67 -1.21
N MET A 136 -2.33 15.80 -0.99
CA MET A 136 -2.87 16.94 -0.24
C MET A 136 -2.27 17.07 1.16
N LYS A 137 -2.15 15.94 1.86
CA LYS A 137 -1.56 15.90 3.20
C LYS A 137 -0.10 16.36 3.22
N GLU A 138 0.67 16.02 2.20
CA GLU A 138 2.05 16.47 2.06
C GLU A 138 2.11 17.98 1.85
N ARG A 139 1.33 18.51 0.90
CA ARG A 139 1.29 19.94 0.60
C ARG A 139 0.85 20.80 1.80
N ILE A 140 -0.15 20.34 2.53
CA ILE A 140 -0.59 20.98 3.77
C ILE A 140 0.53 20.94 4.83
N LYS A 141 1.23 19.82 4.97
CA LYS A 141 2.33 19.70 5.95
C LYS A 141 3.56 20.52 5.59
N SER A 142 3.85 20.67 4.31
CA SER A 142 4.97 21.51 3.83
C SER A 142 4.70 23.01 3.96
N GLY A 143 3.46 23.40 4.31
CA GLY A 143 3.07 24.80 4.43
C GLY A 143 2.92 25.51 3.09
N GLU A 144 2.77 24.76 1.99
CA GLU A 144 2.50 25.35 0.70
C GLU A 144 1.15 26.06 0.69
N GLN A 145 1.17 27.30 0.21
CA GLN A 145 -0.06 28.08 0.08
C GLN A 145 -0.77 27.69 -1.21
N GLY A 146 -2.01 27.24 -1.08
CA GLY A 146 -2.85 26.84 -2.20
C GLY A 146 -4.21 26.33 -1.74
N ASN A 147 -5.18 26.37 -2.64
CA ASN A 147 -6.50 25.80 -2.39
C ASN A 147 -6.66 24.51 -3.18
N PHE A 148 -7.26 23.51 -2.55
CA PHE A 148 -7.64 22.27 -3.21
C PHE A 148 -9.13 22.29 -3.53
N CYS A 149 -9.49 21.94 -4.77
CA CYS A 149 -10.86 21.73 -5.18
C CYS A 149 -11.05 20.27 -5.61
N ILE A 150 -11.92 19.55 -4.91
CA ILE A 150 -12.20 18.14 -5.18
C ILE A 150 -13.63 18.03 -5.71
N LEU A 151 -13.77 17.58 -6.96
CA LEU A 151 -15.05 17.32 -7.59
C LEU A 151 -15.38 15.84 -7.52
N VAL A 152 -16.52 15.50 -6.98
CA VAL A 152 -17.00 14.12 -6.84
C VAL A 152 -18.43 13.97 -7.39
N PRO A 153 -18.77 12.81 -7.98
CA PRO A 153 -20.04 12.65 -8.70
C PRO A 153 -21.26 12.45 -7.80
N SER A 154 -21.10 12.29 -6.48
CA SER A 154 -22.25 12.06 -5.60
C SER A 154 -22.09 12.69 -4.22
N LYS A 155 -23.22 13.03 -3.58
CA LYS A 155 -23.26 13.58 -2.21
C LYS A 155 -22.65 12.62 -1.17
N ALA A 156 -22.81 11.32 -1.35
CA ALA A 156 -22.20 10.33 -0.46
C ALA A 156 -20.68 10.42 -0.46
N LEU A 157 -20.08 10.57 -1.64
CA LEU A 157 -18.63 10.75 -1.80
C LEU A 157 -18.12 12.07 -1.22
N ILE A 158 -18.94 13.15 -1.22
CA ILE A 158 -18.57 14.40 -0.54
C ILE A 158 -18.30 14.12 0.95
N ASN A 159 -19.24 13.44 1.62
CA ASN A 159 -19.13 13.14 3.05
C ASN A 159 -17.91 12.26 3.35
N GLU A 160 -17.65 11.25 2.51
CA GLU A 160 -16.49 10.37 2.64
C GLU A 160 -15.17 11.15 2.50
N VAL A 161 -15.05 11.98 1.46
CA VAL A 161 -13.86 12.80 1.23
C VAL A 161 -13.66 13.80 2.34
N MET A 162 -14.71 14.51 2.77
CA MET A 162 -14.66 15.44 3.90
C MET A 162 -14.17 14.75 5.18
N HIS A 163 -14.71 13.58 5.50
CA HIS A 163 -14.28 12.82 6.68
C HIS A 163 -12.80 12.48 6.61
N ASN A 164 -12.35 11.97 5.48
CA ASN A 164 -10.96 11.57 5.27
C ASN A 164 -9.98 12.76 5.29
N VAL A 165 -10.35 13.89 4.67
CA VAL A 165 -9.52 15.10 4.67
C VAL A 165 -9.51 15.77 6.03
N SER A 166 -10.64 15.84 6.73
CA SER A 166 -10.73 16.43 8.07
C SER A 166 -9.82 15.75 9.10
N ALA A 167 -9.47 14.49 8.89
CA ALA A 167 -8.59 13.75 9.79
C ALA A 167 -7.16 14.35 9.87
N PHE A 168 -6.70 15.06 8.84
CA PHE A 168 -5.38 15.68 8.83
C PHE A 168 -5.43 17.23 8.73
N THR A 169 -6.63 17.82 8.64
CA THR A 169 -6.82 19.28 8.62
C THR A 169 -7.36 19.87 9.94
N LYS A 170 -7.58 19.06 10.97
CA LYS A 170 -8.14 19.47 12.28
C LYS A 170 -7.20 20.29 13.16
N ARG A 171 -6.21 20.99 12.63
CA ARG A 171 -5.41 21.96 13.39
C ARG A 171 -6.04 23.34 13.28
N ALA A 172 -5.98 24.13 14.35
CA ALA A 172 -6.58 25.47 14.43
C ALA A 172 -6.04 26.50 13.41
N ASP A 173 -4.97 26.14 12.72
CA ASP A 173 -4.21 26.93 11.76
C ASP A 173 -4.40 26.46 10.30
N LEU A 174 -5.28 25.51 10.04
CA LEU A 174 -5.48 24.92 8.71
C LEU A 174 -6.78 25.41 8.03
N PRO A 175 -6.80 25.41 6.68
CA PRO A 175 -7.90 25.97 5.89
C PRO A 175 -9.24 25.29 6.19
N GLU A 176 -10.28 26.10 6.13
CA GLU A 176 -11.66 25.67 6.26
C GLU A 176 -12.08 24.76 5.11
N ILE A 177 -12.69 23.61 5.44
CA ILE A 177 -13.26 22.72 4.44
C ILE A 177 -14.67 23.19 4.14
N VAL A 178 -14.87 23.75 2.96
CA VAL A 178 -16.19 24.15 2.49
C VAL A 178 -16.73 23.09 1.52
N SER A 179 -17.89 22.52 1.83
CA SER A 179 -18.60 21.66 0.89
C SER A 179 -19.82 22.38 0.32
N SER A 180 -19.91 22.41 -0.99
CA SER A 180 -21.10 22.90 -1.69
C SER A 180 -21.71 21.76 -2.50
N PRO A 181 -22.86 21.20 -2.10
CA PRO A 181 -23.60 20.31 -2.96
C PRO A 181 -24.20 21.14 -4.10
N THR A 182 -23.70 20.94 -5.33
CA THR A 182 -24.40 21.47 -6.52
C THR A 182 -25.78 20.85 -6.53
N SER A 183 -26.80 21.72 -6.47
CA SER A 183 -28.20 21.30 -6.64
C SER A 183 -28.35 20.68 -8.02
N PRO A 184 -28.93 19.47 -8.17
CA PRO A 184 -29.34 19.04 -9.50
C PRO A 184 -30.49 19.92 -9.96
N TYR A 185 -30.35 20.46 -11.13
CA TYR A 185 -31.49 21.02 -11.87
C TYR A 185 -32.43 19.88 -12.27
#